data_7717c0e14b9ee85115061b30c1a91fdc
#
_entry.id   7717c0e14b9ee85115061b30c1a91fdc
#
_cell.length_a   1.000
_cell.length_b   1.000
_cell.length_c   1.000
_cell.angle_alpha   90.00
_cell.angle_beta   90.00
_cell.angle_gamma   90.00
#
_symmetry.space_group_name_H-M   'P 1'
#
loop_
_entity.id
_entity.type
_entity.pdbx_description
1 polymer ?
#
loop_
_entity_poly.entity_id
_entity_poly.type
_entity_poly.pdbx_seq_one_letter_code
_entity_poly.pdbx_strand_id
1 'polypeptide(L)'
;MKKKVGLIGKGKWGSLIKSKLSTTANLEFVFGQNKNLYKLVKKKNLDWIFIATPNSTHYKIVKKCLNLKVNVFCEKPLTTNLNKAKHLFQIAKKNKVKLYISDVYSFHKKKISKVLIHNKIERSKNVIGKDNEFLNRFLYHDISLLYKHIKNKKIGSIQLNQNKKKKLF
;
A
#
# COMPACT_ATOMS: atom_id res chain seq x y z
N MET A 1 26.00 -5.07 -4.19
CA MET A 1 25.39 -6.16 -3.40
C MET A 1 23.86 -6.06 -3.45
N LYS A 2 23.16 -7.20 -3.58
CA LYS A 2 21.71 -7.24 -3.48
C LYS A 2 21.25 -6.95 -2.04
N LYS A 3 20.14 -6.20 -1.89
CA LYS A 3 19.56 -5.88 -0.58
C LYS A 3 18.96 -7.12 0.08
N LYS A 4 19.17 -7.27 1.39
CA LYS A 4 18.57 -8.32 2.22
C LYS A 4 17.14 -7.94 2.58
N VAL A 5 16.16 -8.73 2.17
CA VAL A 5 14.75 -8.39 2.33
C VAL A 5 13.96 -9.53 2.98
N GLY A 6 12.93 -9.16 3.74
CA GLY A 6 11.91 -10.08 4.23
C GLY A 6 10.55 -9.76 3.62
N LEU A 7 9.69 -10.75 3.45
CA LEU A 7 8.31 -10.60 2.99
C LEU A 7 7.34 -11.15 4.02
N ILE A 8 6.34 -10.34 4.39
CA ILE A 8 5.24 -10.72 5.26
C ILE A 8 3.95 -10.69 4.45
N GLY A 9 3.37 -11.85 4.20
CA GLY A 9 2.19 -12.07 3.39
C GLY A 9 2.41 -13.20 2.38
N LYS A 10 1.53 -14.21 2.42
CA LYS A 10 1.56 -15.39 1.52
C LYS A 10 0.33 -15.45 0.59
N GLY A 11 -0.49 -14.41 0.58
CA GLY A 11 -1.65 -14.31 -0.30
C GLY A 11 -1.25 -14.05 -1.76
N LYS A 12 -2.23 -13.86 -2.64
CA LYS A 12 -2.04 -13.61 -4.08
C LYS A 12 -0.99 -12.52 -4.36
N TRP A 13 -1.11 -11.36 -3.72
CA TRP A 13 -0.14 -10.26 -3.86
C TRP A 13 1.23 -10.59 -3.27
N GLY A 14 1.27 -11.26 -2.12
CA GLY A 14 2.52 -11.74 -1.53
C GLY A 14 3.27 -12.68 -2.45
N SER A 15 2.59 -13.58 -3.14
CA SER A 15 3.19 -14.49 -4.12
C SER A 15 3.79 -13.76 -5.32
N LEU A 16 3.10 -12.75 -5.85
CA LEU A 16 3.61 -11.90 -6.93
C LEU A 16 4.86 -11.12 -6.51
N ILE A 17 4.82 -10.51 -5.32
CA ILE A 17 5.95 -9.78 -4.77
C ILE A 17 7.13 -10.73 -4.51
N LYS A 18 6.87 -11.92 -3.96
CA LYS A 18 7.89 -12.97 -3.77
C LYS A 18 8.64 -13.27 -5.08
N SER A 19 7.90 -13.53 -6.15
CA SER A 19 8.48 -13.84 -7.47
C SER A 19 9.44 -12.74 -7.94
N LYS A 20 9.07 -11.46 -7.76
CA LYS A 20 9.94 -10.32 -8.13
C LYS A 20 11.13 -10.16 -7.20
N LEU A 21 10.93 -10.28 -5.90
CA LEU A 21 12.01 -10.14 -4.92
C LEU A 21 13.06 -11.25 -5.05
N SER A 22 12.66 -12.47 -5.39
CA SER A 22 13.60 -13.59 -5.59
C SER A 22 14.64 -13.34 -6.69
N THR A 23 14.32 -12.51 -7.68
CA THR A 23 15.25 -12.15 -8.76
C THR A 23 16.03 -10.85 -8.48
N THR A 24 15.45 -9.89 -7.76
CA THR A 24 15.98 -8.54 -7.61
C THR A 24 16.70 -8.29 -6.27
N ALA A 25 16.45 -9.14 -5.26
CA ALA A 25 16.98 -8.97 -3.91
C ALA A 25 17.41 -10.31 -3.30
N ASN A 26 18.04 -10.27 -2.13
CA ASN A 26 18.31 -11.41 -1.28
C ASN A 26 17.09 -11.64 -0.37
N LEU A 27 16.19 -12.53 -0.78
CA LEU A 27 14.97 -12.82 -0.04
C LEU A 27 15.25 -13.80 1.11
N GLU A 28 15.39 -13.27 2.31
CA GLU A 28 15.78 -14.04 3.51
C GLU A 28 14.65 -14.88 4.11
N PHE A 29 13.41 -14.42 3.95
CA PHE A 29 12.22 -15.16 4.39
C PHE A 29 10.92 -14.68 3.76
N VAL A 30 9.94 -15.57 3.77
CA VAL A 30 8.54 -15.29 3.44
C VAL A 30 7.65 -15.85 4.53
N PHE A 31 6.87 -14.97 5.19
CA PHE A 31 5.94 -15.39 6.23
C PHE A 31 4.49 -15.10 5.90
N GLY A 32 3.60 -15.90 6.53
CA GLY A 32 2.25 -15.49 6.82
C GLY A 32 2.23 -14.53 8.03
N GLN A 33 1.24 -14.67 8.91
CA GLN A 33 1.26 -14.01 10.23
C GLN A 33 2.21 -14.80 11.14
N ASN A 34 3.29 -14.17 11.59
CA ASN A 34 4.25 -14.86 12.45
C ASN A 34 4.47 -14.17 13.79
N LYS A 35 4.58 -15.00 14.82
CA LYS A 35 4.79 -14.59 16.21
C LYS A 35 6.22 -14.12 16.50
N ASN A 36 7.22 -14.52 15.69
CA ASN A 36 8.65 -14.29 15.96
C ASN A 36 9.35 -13.29 15.02
N LEU A 37 8.63 -12.29 14.53
CA LEU A 37 9.20 -11.25 13.65
C LEU A 37 10.45 -10.59 14.25
N TYR A 38 10.48 -10.37 15.57
CA TYR A 38 11.61 -9.75 16.27
C TYR A 38 12.92 -10.54 16.11
N LYS A 39 12.89 -11.84 16.40
CA LYS A 39 14.09 -12.71 16.29
C LYS A 39 14.66 -12.70 14.88
N LEU A 40 13.77 -12.74 13.90
CA LEU A 40 14.16 -12.85 12.50
C LEU A 40 14.74 -11.56 11.93
N VAL A 41 14.14 -10.44 12.25
CA VAL A 41 14.65 -9.13 11.84
C VAL A 41 16.05 -8.92 12.41
N LYS A 42 16.25 -9.17 13.70
CA LYS A 42 17.57 -9.05 14.34
C LYS A 42 18.59 -10.05 13.77
N LYS A 43 18.21 -11.33 13.65
CA LYS A 43 19.12 -12.40 13.20
C LYS A 43 19.60 -12.19 11.75
N LYS A 44 18.77 -11.63 10.89
CA LYS A 44 19.02 -11.55 9.43
C LYS A 44 19.60 -10.21 8.97
N ASN A 45 19.67 -9.21 9.84
CA ASN A 45 20.18 -7.87 9.51
C ASN A 45 19.57 -7.33 8.20
N LEU A 46 18.26 -7.18 8.18
CA LEU A 46 17.50 -6.84 6.98
C LEU A 46 17.62 -5.38 6.60
N ASP A 47 17.75 -5.11 5.31
CA ASP A 47 17.62 -3.75 4.75
C ASP A 47 16.14 -3.32 4.69
N TRP A 48 15.25 -4.23 4.27
CA TRP A 48 13.83 -3.94 4.03
C TRP A 48 12.90 -5.09 4.43
N ILE A 49 11.69 -4.71 4.83
CA ILE A 49 10.56 -5.63 4.96
C ILE A 49 9.44 -5.18 4.03
N PHE A 50 8.98 -6.12 3.20
CA PHE A 50 7.81 -5.97 2.36
C PHE A 50 6.60 -6.55 3.09
N ILE A 51 5.48 -5.80 3.10
CA ILE A 51 4.25 -6.20 3.79
C ILE A 51 3.11 -6.26 2.77
N ALA A 52 2.57 -7.47 2.57
CA ALA A 52 1.49 -7.78 1.64
C ALA A 52 0.41 -8.65 2.34
N THR A 53 -0.01 -8.20 3.50
CA THR A 53 -1.03 -8.84 4.34
C THR A 53 -2.40 -8.14 4.15
N PRO A 54 -3.50 -8.62 4.76
CA PRO A 54 -4.75 -7.89 4.76
C PRO A 54 -4.64 -6.50 5.41
N ASN A 55 -5.35 -5.50 4.87
CA ASN A 55 -5.26 -4.09 5.26
C ASN A 55 -5.43 -3.85 6.77
N SER A 56 -6.31 -4.61 7.42
CA SER A 56 -6.56 -4.53 8.87
C SER A 56 -5.33 -4.80 9.72
N THR A 57 -4.33 -5.49 9.18
CA THR A 57 -3.10 -5.88 9.89
C THR A 57 -1.94 -4.93 9.65
N HIS A 58 -1.99 -4.09 8.60
CA HIS A 58 -0.89 -3.25 8.16
C HIS A 58 -0.35 -2.38 9.29
N TYR A 59 -1.22 -1.62 9.98
CA TYR A 59 -0.79 -0.73 11.04
C TYR A 59 0.05 -1.42 12.11
N LYS A 60 -0.41 -2.57 12.61
CA LYS A 60 0.29 -3.33 13.67
C LYS A 60 1.65 -3.84 13.19
N ILE A 61 1.69 -4.41 11.99
CA ILE A 61 2.91 -5.01 11.43
C ILE A 61 3.93 -3.93 11.08
N VAL A 62 3.50 -2.87 10.37
CA VAL A 62 4.35 -1.73 10.00
C VAL A 62 4.95 -1.08 11.26
N LYS A 63 4.12 -0.76 12.26
CA LYS A 63 4.58 -0.19 13.53
C LYS A 63 5.68 -1.06 14.17
N LYS A 64 5.48 -2.38 14.20
CA LYS A 64 6.45 -3.32 14.77
C LYS A 64 7.78 -3.30 14.00
N CYS A 65 7.73 -3.32 12.66
CA CYS A 65 8.93 -3.28 11.82
C CYS A 65 9.70 -1.96 11.97
N LEU A 66 8.99 -0.82 11.96
CA LEU A 66 9.61 0.49 12.14
C LEU A 66 10.29 0.63 13.51
N ASN A 67 9.69 0.08 14.58
CA ASN A 67 10.30 0.05 15.91
C ASN A 67 11.53 -0.88 15.99
N LEU A 68 11.62 -1.86 15.10
CA LEU A 68 12.82 -2.68 14.93
C LEU A 68 13.89 -2.01 14.05
N LYS A 69 13.68 -0.74 13.70
CA LYS A 69 14.59 0.08 12.87
C LYS A 69 14.90 -0.53 11.50
N VAL A 70 13.89 -1.14 10.85
CA VAL A 70 13.99 -1.68 9.50
C VAL A 70 13.14 -0.86 8.55
N ASN A 71 13.64 -0.62 7.34
CA ASN A 71 12.87 0.05 6.31
C ASN A 71 11.67 -0.81 5.89
N VAL A 72 10.54 -0.17 5.62
CA VAL A 72 9.28 -0.84 5.32
C VAL A 72 8.74 -0.41 3.97
N PHE A 73 8.33 -1.39 3.18
CA PHE A 73 7.51 -1.23 1.98
C PHE A 73 6.18 -1.94 2.19
N CYS A 74 5.09 -1.20 2.31
CA CYS A 74 3.77 -1.74 2.65
C CYS A 74 2.81 -1.62 1.47
N GLU A 75 2.02 -2.68 1.22
CA GLU A 75 0.91 -2.63 0.28
C GLU A 75 -0.13 -1.59 0.70
N LYS A 76 -0.80 -1.05 -0.33
CA LYS A 76 -1.87 -0.06 -0.15
C LYS A 76 -3.20 -0.72 0.29
N PRO A 77 -4.02 0.02 1.01
CA PRO A 77 -3.74 1.24 1.73
C PRO A 77 -2.89 0.97 2.98
N LEU A 78 -2.01 1.90 3.34
CA LEU A 78 -1.22 1.78 4.56
C LEU A 78 -2.12 1.59 5.79
N THR A 79 -3.18 2.38 5.85
CA THR A 79 -4.27 2.32 6.83
C THR A 79 -5.42 3.18 6.34
N THR A 80 -6.64 2.92 6.81
CA THR A 80 -7.83 3.73 6.55
C THR A 80 -8.03 4.87 7.56
N ASN A 81 -7.11 5.03 8.53
CA ASN A 81 -7.17 6.04 9.57
C ASN A 81 -5.99 7.01 9.44
N LEU A 82 -6.29 8.30 9.25
CA LEU A 82 -5.29 9.33 9.02
C LEU A 82 -4.31 9.49 10.21
N ASN A 83 -4.81 9.44 11.45
CA ASN A 83 -3.95 9.58 12.63
C ASN A 83 -2.99 8.40 12.77
N LYS A 84 -3.45 7.18 12.45
CA LYS A 84 -2.59 6.01 12.39
C LYS A 84 -1.52 6.13 11.30
N ALA A 85 -1.88 6.67 10.12
CA ALA A 85 -0.91 6.93 9.06
C ALA A 85 0.17 7.93 9.51
N LYS A 86 -0.26 9.10 10.03
CA LYS A 86 0.66 10.12 10.56
C LYS A 86 1.60 9.55 11.62
N HIS A 87 1.06 8.75 12.55
CA HIS A 87 1.85 8.10 13.61
C HIS A 87 2.93 7.16 13.04
N LEU A 88 2.63 6.37 12.01
CA LEU A 88 3.64 5.52 11.38
C LEU A 88 4.78 6.31 10.74
N PHE A 89 4.48 7.41 10.06
CA PHE A 89 5.51 8.30 9.50
C PHE A 89 6.35 8.98 10.59
N GLN A 90 5.75 9.35 11.72
CA GLN A 90 6.48 9.88 12.87
C GLN A 90 7.45 8.85 13.44
N ILE A 91 7.04 7.58 13.60
CA ILE A 91 7.92 6.49 14.04
C ILE A 91 9.07 6.30 13.04
N ALA A 92 8.78 6.26 11.74
CA ALA A 92 9.80 6.13 10.72
C ALA A 92 10.85 7.24 10.80
N LYS A 93 10.39 8.51 10.92
CA LYS A 93 11.26 9.68 11.10
C LYS A 93 12.11 9.57 12.37
N LYS A 94 11.49 9.27 13.52
CA LYS A 94 12.17 9.10 14.81
C LYS A 94 13.26 8.02 14.75
N ASN A 95 12.98 6.91 14.13
CA ASN A 95 13.91 5.76 14.02
C ASN A 95 14.87 5.85 12.84
N LYS A 96 14.83 6.95 12.06
CA LYS A 96 15.67 7.18 10.87
C LYS A 96 15.57 6.06 9.83
N VAL A 97 14.37 5.51 9.64
CA VAL A 97 14.07 4.47 8.64
C VAL A 97 13.05 4.96 7.63
N LYS A 98 13.03 4.31 6.47
CA LYS A 98 12.14 4.66 5.36
C LYS A 98 10.83 3.86 5.44
N LEU A 99 9.72 4.54 5.19
CA LEU A 99 8.40 3.93 5.02
C LEU A 99 7.88 4.30 3.63
N TYR A 100 7.70 3.30 2.77
CA TYR A 100 7.07 3.46 1.46
C TYR A 100 5.77 2.68 1.39
N ILE A 101 4.85 3.23 0.60
CA ILE A 101 3.56 2.60 0.29
C ILE A 101 3.62 2.15 -1.18
N SER A 102 3.10 0.96 -1.46
CA SER A 102 2.99 0.41 -2.82
C SER A 102 1.96 1.17 -3.63
N ASP A 103 2.35 2.34 -4.11
CA ASP A 103 1.55 3.14 -5.03
C ASP A 103 2.06 2.99 -6.45
N VAL A 104 1.54 1.97 -7.14
CA VAL A 104 1.97 1.60 -8.49
C VAL A 104 1.83 2.77 -9.46
N TYR A 105 0.81 3.59 -9.30
CA TYR A 105 0.53 4.72 -10.19
C TYR A 105 1.47 5.91 -9.98
N SER A 106 2.12 6.02 -8.83
CA SER A 106 3.13 7.05 -8.60
C SER A 106 4.35 6.86 -9.51
N PHE A 107 4.60 5.64 -9.98
CA PHE A 107 5.71 5.28 -10.87
C PHE A 107 5.35 5.34 -12.36
N HIS A 108 4.07 5.43 -12.71
CA HIS A 108 3.68 5.56 -14.12
C HIS A 108 4.04 6.93 -14.67
N LYS A 109 4.82 6.93 -15.77
CA LYS A 109 5.25 8.15 -16.49
C LYS A 109 4.15 8.78 -17.35
N LYS A 110 3.01 8.11 -17.54
CA LYS A 110 1.92 8.65 -18.39
C LYS A 110 1.43 9.97 -17.81
N LYS A 111 1.60 11.04 -18.58
CA LYS A 111 0.92 12.32 -18.34
C LYS A 111 -0.57 12.11 -18.52
N ILE A 112 -1.33 12.25 -17.45
CA ILE A 112 -2.79 12.35 -17.56
C ILE A 112 -3.05 13.72 -18.20
N SER A 113 -3.74 13.75 -19.33
CA SER A 113 -4.05 15.00 -20.02
C SER A 113 -4.88 15.91 -19.10
N LYS A 114 -4.75 17.24 -19.26
CA LYS A 114 -5.54 18.25 -18.52
C LYS A 114 -7.06 18.03 -18.62
N VAL A 115 -7.51 17.35 -19.65
CA VAL A 115 -8.91 16.99 -19.92
C VAL A 115 -9.50 16.07 -18.83
N LEU A 116 -8.69 15.23 -18.17
CA LEU A 116 -9.18 14.34 -17.12
C LEU A 116 -9.52 15.04 -15.80
N ILE A 117 -9.12 16.30 -15.61
CA ILE A 117 -9.42 17.05 -14.38
C ILE A 117 -10.91 17.43 -14.28
N HIS A 118 -11.62 17.47 -15.41
CA HIS A 118 -13.06 17.75 -15.49
C HIS A 118 -13.89 16.50 -15.79
N ASN A 119 -13.28 15.33 -15.97
CA ASN A 119 -13.97 14.13 -16.38
C ASN A 119 -14.25 13.18 -15.22
N LYS A 120 -15.46 12.66 -15.24
CA LYS A 120 -15.95 11.55 -14.43
C LYS A 120 -15.06 10.32 -14.63
N ILE A 121 -14.41 9.85 -13.58
CA ILE A 121 -13.69 8.57 -13.63
C ILE A 121 -14.73 7.46 -13.48
N GLU A 122 -15.09 6.81 -14.58
CA GLU A 122 -15.99 5.67 -14.55
C GLU A 122 -15.18 4.36 -14.47
N ARG A 123 -15.47 3.59 -13.45
CA ARG A 123 -14.99 2.21 -13.33
C ARG A 123 -16.17 1.27 -13.17
N SER A 124 -16.33 0.37 -14.12
CA SER A 124 -17.23 -0.76 -13.95
C SER A 124 -16.41 -1.99 -13.56
N LYS A 125 -16.65 -2.52 -12.38
CA LYS A 125 -16.16 -3.83 -11.97
C LYS A 125 -17.29 -4.56 -11.24
N ASN A 126 -17.53 -5.79 -11.64
CA ASN A 126 -18.34 -6.71 -10.85
C ASN A 126 -17.52 -7.11 -9.62
N VAL A 127 -17.66 -6.37 -8.53
CA VAL A 127 -17.00 -6.69 -7.27
C VAL A 127 -18.08 -7.03 -6.25
N ILE A 128 -18.05 -8.26 -5.80
CA ILE A 128 -18.85 -8.73 -4.66
C ILE A 128 -18.11 -8.28 -3.40
N GLY A 129 -18.70 -7.40 -2.60
CA GLY A 129 -18.13 -6.91 -1.34
C GLY A 129 -18.98 -5.82 -0.70
N LYS A 130 -18.72 -5.54 0.57
CA LYS A 130 -19.38 -4.44 1.29
C LYS A 130 -18.92 -3.09 0.70
N ASP A 131 -19.83 -2.15 0.55
CA ASP A 131 -19.60 -0.86 -0.13
C ASP A 131 -18.36 -0.11 0.35
N ASN A 132 -18.07 -0.11 1.65
CA ASN A 132 -16.89 0.54 2.22
C ASN A 132 -15.57 -0.12 1.83
N GLU A 133 -15.57 -1.42 1.57
CA GLU A 133 -14.37 -2.14 1.16
C GLU A 133 -14.02 -1.86 -0.31
N PHE A 134 -15.03 -1.69 -1.14
CA PHE A 134 -14.89 -1.27 -2.54
C PHE A 134 -14.22 0.12 -2.64
N LEU A 135 -14.72 1.11 -1.92
CA LEU A 135 -14.17 2.46 -1.90
C LEU A 135 -12.70 2.47 -1.45
N ASN A 136 -12.38 1.78 -0.36
CA ASN A 136 -11.02 1.72 0.18
C ASN A 136 -10.03 1.01 -0.76
N ARG A 137 -10.47 0.07 -1.60
CA ARG A 137 -9.60 -0.69 -2.51
C ARG A 137 -9.35 0.00 -3.84
N PHE A 138 -10.33 0.71 -4.37
CA PHE A 138 -10.29 1.26 -5.72
C PHE A 138 -10.11 2.78 -5.75
N LEU A 139 -10.79 3.51 -4.88
CA LEU A 139 -10.69 4.96 -4.81
C LEU A 139 -9.26 5.43 -4.48
N TYR A 140 -8.50 4.63 -3.72
CA TYR A 140 -7.11 4.93 -3.43
C TYR A 140 -6.29 5.19 -4.71
N HIS A 141 -6.46 4.37 -5.73
CA HIS A 141 -5.71 4.51 -6.98
C HIS A 141 -6.11 5.77 -7.74
N ASP A 142 -7.39 6.10 -7.75
CA ASP A 142 -7.89 7.28 -8.45
C ASP A 142 -7.47 8.57 -7.75
N ILE A 143 -7.52 8.60 -6.42
CA ILE A 143 -7.02 9.72 -5.61
C ILE A 143 -5.51 9.88 -5.80
N SER A 144 -4.75 8.80 -5.83
CA SER A 144 -3.29 8.85 -6.03
C SER A 144 -2.92 9.44 -7.38
N LEU A 145 -3.63 9.06 -8.44
CA LEU A 145 -3.48 9.64 -9.77
C LEU A 145 -3.82 11.14 -9.78
N LEU A 146 -4.95 11.52 -9.18
CA LEU A 146 -5.39 12.91 -9.09
C LEU A 146 -4.39 13.75 -8.28
N TYR A 147 -3.94 13.26 -7.13
CA TYR A 147 -3.00 13.98 -6.27
C TYR A 147 -1.69 14.34 -6.99
N LYS A 148 -1.20 13.46 -7.83
CA LYS A 148 0.01 13.69 -8.63
C LYS A 148 -0.14 14.90 -9.60
N HIS A 149 -1.37 15.17 -10.03
CA HIS A 149 -1.69 16.26 -10.97
C HIS A 149 -2.19 17.54 -10.31
N ILE A 150 -2.70 17.43 -9.07
CA ILE A 150 -3.28 18.57 -8.32
C ILE A 150 -2.23 19.19 -7.36
N LYS A 151 -0.95 18.83 -7.46
CA LYS A 151 0.10 19.41 -6.61
C LYS A 151 -0.13 20.92 -6.50
N ASN A 152 -0.44 21.41 -5.29
CA ASN A 152 -0.69 22.81 -4.93
C ASN A 152 -2.09 23.38 -5.25
N LYS A 153 -3.08 22.57 -5.63
CA LYS A 153 -4.47 23.04 -5.77
C LYS A 153 -5.32 22.53 -4.59
N LYS A 154 -6.20 23.39 -4.07
CA LYS A 154 -7.19 22.99 -3.07
C LYS A 154 -8.26 22.13 -3.74
N ILE A 155 -8.57 20.98 -3.16
CA ILE A 155 -9.73 20.17 -3.56
C ILE A 155 -10.95 20.80 -2.90
N GLY A 156 -11.87 21.35 -3.70
CA GLY A 156 -13.09 21.99 -3.19
C GLY A 156 -14.11 20.95 -2.68
N SER A 157 -14.45 19.97 -3.51
CA SER A 157 -15.36 18.89 -3.14
C SER A 157 -15.08 17.61 -3.95
N ILE A 158 -15.44 16.47 -3.39
CA ILE A 158 -15.45 15.18 -4.07
C ILE A 158 -16.88 14.64 -3.99
N GLN A 159 -17.52 14.42 -5.13
CA GLN A 159 -18.83 13.77 -5.20
C GLN A 159 -18.67 12.33 -5.68
N LEU A 160 -19.27 11.41 -4.96
CA LEU A 160 -19.31 9.99 -5.29
C LEU A 160 -20.72 9.62 -5.75
N ASN A 161 -20.90 9.32 -7.01
CA ASN A 161 -22.16 8.85 -7.57
C ASN A 161 -22.06 7.32 -7.74
N GLN A 162 -22.91 6.58 -7.02
CA GLN A 162 -23.05 5.13 -7.20
C GLN A 162 -24.26 4.85 -8.08
N ASN A 163 -24.05 4.40 -9.31
CA ASN A 163 -25.10 3.79 -10.11
C ASN A 163 -25.26 2.34 -9.67
N LYS A 164 -26.28 2.03 -8.88
CA LYS A 164 -26.73 0.65 -8.67
C LYS A 164 -27.34 0.16 -9.99
N LYS A 165 -26.54 -0.51 -10.84
CA LYS A 165 -27.12 -1.25 -11.95
C LYS A 165 -28.08 -2.28 -11.34
N LYS A 166 -29.38 -2.13 -11.60
CA LYS A 166 -30.38 -3.19 -11.35
C LYS A 166 -29.84 -4.45 -12.04
N LYS A 167 -29.76 -5.55 -11.30
CA LYS A 167 -29.59 -6.86 -11.90
C LYS A 167 -30.79 -7.04 -12.85
N LEU A 168 -30.52 -7.05 -14.12
CA LEU A 168 -31.40 -7.67 -15.09
C LEU A 168 -31.27 -9.17 -14.88
N PHE A 169 -32.35 -9.80 -14.47
CA PHE A 169 -32.52 -11.24 -14.41
C PHE A 169 -32.59 -11.81 -15.83
#